data_0f00170d826410a6febe40944d5e66d3
#
_entry.id   0f00170d826410a6febe40944d5e66d3
#
_cell.length_a   1.000
_cell.length_b   1.000
_cell.length_c   1.000
_cell.angle_alpha   90.00
_cell.angle_beta   90.00
_cell.angle_gamma   90.00
#
_symmetry.space_group_name_H-M   'P 1'
#
loop_
_entity.id
_entity.type
_entity.pdbx_description
1 polymer ?
#
loop_
_entity_poly.entity_id
_entity_poly.type
_entity_poly.pdbx_seq_one_letter_code
_entity_poly.pdbx_strand_id
1 'polypeptide(L)'
;MTIELINEYLKEVSVLFKEINHERNKEVFSPEFELPNIDNKLVKFFSAARAEFCSLGSYKGKNITLLNLMKNEETQTTKTLASLLMVARAINHINKTGESILIFTPSSGNKAIALRDAVNRALEIGLVNYKQLRILTLIPEKSVHKIRTSKLTTNKLLNKLNPICVYKGSESQQVKTIGCDFYANYSKEIFERSNTRVWYSLDINNYKVADALRAYFCYQYFPSNQQEKRQLHAHSVSSAYGLLGYDFGKKKIENETNQLIRSGYLLIQHLDTCDMVLNLLYGSFSRKLMPKYTLDKSTGLFKQLNNHFPLETWDVNESLESTFYTHKPSTSFEMNRLIEANGGSGIVVSMYECIKNIGKIREMLKPAGIQIPIDIRDINEWSLIMAFTGVINSIDRGIINEFDDIVVHGSGFYTKTDYESVNKNILHYVESDEDIISLV
;
A
#
# COMPACT_ATOMS: atom_id res chain seq x y z
N MET A 1 15.05 15.77 1.59
CA MET A 1 16.17 14.83 1.35
C MET A 1 15.60 13.50 0.90
N THR A 2 16.10 12.95 -0.21
CA THR A 2 15.70 11.65 -0.77
C THR A 2 16.75 10.61 -0.43
N ILE A 3 16.34 9.42 0.04
CA ILE A 3 17.22 8.28 0.33
C ILE A 3 16.73 7.02 -0.38
N GLU A 4 17.59 6.03 -0.54
CA GLU A 4 17.27 4.68 -0.97
C GLU A 4 16.97 3.84 0.28
N LEU A 5 15.70 3.81 0.68
CA LEU A 5 15.26 3.38 2.00
C LEU A 5 15.71 1.96 2.38
N ILE A 6 15.67 0.99 1.46
CA ILE A 6 16.12 -0.37 1.75
C ILE A 6 17.65 -0.44 1.85
N ASN A 7 18.38 0.24 0.96
CA ASN A 7 19.84 0.25 0.99
C ASN A 7 20.38 0.94 2.24
N GLU A 8 19.74 2.02 2.70
CA GLU A 8 20.11 2.74 3.91
C GLU A 8 19.97 1.86 5.17
N TYR A 9 18.92 1.02 5.22
CA TYR A 9 18.58 0.21 6.40
C TYR A 9 18.73 -1.31 6.17
N LEU A 10 19.70 -1.75 5.34
CA LEU A 10 19.94 -3.18 5.06
C LEU A 10 20.22 -4.02 6.30
N LYS A 11 20.90 -3.44 7.28
CA LYS A 11 21.20 -4.11 8.55
C LYS A 11 19.92 -4.36 9.34
N GLU A 12 19.08 -3.33 9.45
CA GLU A 12 17.79 -3.38 10.14
C GLU A 12 16.84 -4.35 9.45
N VAL A 13 16.77 -4.35 8.11
CA VAL A 13 16.01 -5.34 7.34
C VAL A 13 16.44 -6.76 7.71
N SER A 14 17.76 -7.01 7.80
CA SER A 14 18.28 -8.33 8.13
C SER A 14 17.94 -8.78 9.56
N VAL A 15 17.93 -7.85 10.51
CA VAL A 15 17.51 -8.10 11.90
C VAL A 15 16.01 -8.40 11.95
N LEU A 16 15.19 -7.54 11.35
CA LEU A 16 13.74 -7.71 11.33
C LEU A 16 13.31 -9.00 10.62
N PHE A 17 14.01 -9.40 9.54
CA PHE A 17 13.78 -10.66 8.86
C PHE A 17 14.02 -11.86 9.76
N LYS A 18 15.11 -11.87 10.54
CA LYS A 18 15.40 -12.97 11.47
C LYS A 18 14.30 -13.15 12.51
N GLU A 19 13.77 -12.05 13.05
CA GLU A 19 12.69 -12.11 14.03
C GLU A 19 11.41 -12.67 13.44
N ILE A 20 10.96 -12.12 12.29
CA ILE A 20 9.72 -12.56 11.65
C ILE A 20 9.82 -14.00 11.13
N ASN A 21 11.02 -14.49 10.79
CA ASN A 21 11.19 -15.84 10.30
C ASN A 21 10.77 -16.91 11.34
N HIS A 22 10.86 -16.61 12.62
CA HIS A 22 10.38 -17.48 13.70
C HIS A 22 8.85 -17.56 13.77
N GLU A 23 8.12 -16.53 13.29
CA GLU A 23 6.66 -16.44 13.29
C GLU A 23 6.02 -17.02 12.01
N ARG A 24 6.84 -17.48 11.04
CA ARG A 24 6.38 -17.93 9.73
C ARG A 24 5.48 -19.17 9.83
N ASN A 25 4.31 -19.14 9.17
CA ASN A 25 3.52 -20.33 8.95
C ASN A 25 4.25 -21.27 7.97
N LYS A 26 4.57 -22.49 8.41
CA LYS A 26 5.29 -23.50 7.60
C LYS A 26 4.37 -24.38 6.75
N GLU A 27 3.06 -24.29 6.94
CA GLU A 27 2.08 -25.08 6.18
C GLU A 27 1.88 -24.54 4.75
N VAL A 28 2.07 -23.22 4.56
CA VAL A 28 1.94 -22.56 3.26
C VAL A 28 3.33 -22.19 2.74
N PHE A 29 3.62 -22.49 1.49
CA PHE A 29 4.91 -22.15 0.90
C PHE A 29 5.13 -20.64 0.91
N SER A 30 6.21 -20.23 1.53
CA SER A 30 6.75 -18.87 1.51
C SER A 30 8.27 -18.94 1.62
N PRO A 31 9.05 -18.26 0.78
CA PRO A 31 10.50 -18.16 0.96
C PRO A 31 10.83 -17.65 2.36
N GLU A 32 11.96 -18.06 2.91
CA GLU A 32 12.44 -17.60 4.21
C GLU A 32 12.63 -16.07 4.22
N PHE A 33 12.45 -15.45 5.38
CA PHE A 33 12.78 -14.05 5.58
C PHE A 33 14.29 -13.89 5.69
N GLU A 34 14.95 -13.92 4.54
CA GLU A 34 16.38 -13.81 4.41
C GLU A 34 16.75 -13.15 3.08
N LEU A 35 17.70 -12.23 3.12
CA LEU A 35 18.22 -11.57 1.92
C LEU A 35 19.22 -12.49 1.18
N PRO A 36 19.31 -12.41 -0.15
CA PRO A 36 20.43 -13.00 -0.87
C PRO A 36 21.73 -12.28 -0.53
N ASN A 37 22.86 -12.81 -1.00
CA ASN A 37 24.16 -12.15 -0.85
C ASN A 37 24.08 -10.71 -1.37
N ILE A 38 24.53 -9.75 -0.56
CA ILE A 38 24.47 -8.32 -0.86
C ILE A 38 25.65 -7.99 -1.76
N ASP A 39 25.39 -7.83 -3.04
CA ASP A 39 26.32 -7.41 -4.08
C ASP A 39 25.83 -6.13 -4.79
N ASN A 40 26.61 -5.63 -5.73
CA ASN A 40 26.27 -4.41 -6.49
C ASN A 40 24.96 -4.56 -7.29
N LYS A 41 24.60 -5.78 -7.72
CA LYS A 41 23.34 -6.01 -8.43
C LYS A 41 22.15 -5.88 -7.49
N LEU A 42 22.25 -6.44 -6.28
CA LEU A 42 21.19 -6.33 -5.28
C LEU A 42 21.02 -4.88 -4.78
N VAL A 43 22.12 -4.16 -4.55
CA VAL A 43 22.09 -2.72 -4.22
C VAL A 43 21.39 -1.93 -5.33
N LYS A 44 21.75 -2.17 -6.61
CA LYS A 44 21.07 -1.56 -7.76
C LYS A 44 19.59 -1.94 -7.82
N PHE A 45 19.22 -3.16 -7.49
CA PHE A 45 17.83 -3.61 -7.44
C PHE A 45 17.03 -2.84 -6.38
N PHE A 46 17.60 -2.63 -5.19
CA PHE A 46 16.96 -1.90 -4.11
C PHE A 46 16.94 -0.38 -4.30
N SER A 47 17.72 0.18 -5.23
CA SER A 47 17.76 1.63 -5.47
C SER A 47 16.42 2.24 -5.90
N ALA A 48 15.46 1.40 -6.34
CA ALA A 48 14.08 1.81 -6.61
C ALA A 48 13.28 2.15 -5.33
N ALA A 49 13.73 1.70 -4.16
CA ALA A 49 13.07 1.93 -2.86
C ALA A 49 13.34 3.33 -2.32
N ARG A 50 13.03 4.38 -3.09
CA ARG A 50 13.28 5.77 -2.69
C ARG A 50 12.18 6.31 -1.79
N ALA A 51 12.58 7.06 -0.77
CA ALA A 51 11.68 7.81 0.10
C ALA A 51 12.23 9.21 0.36
N GLU A 52 11.34 10.15 0.67
CA GLU A 52 11.69 11.54 0.91
C GLU A 52 10.87 12.14 2.03
N PHE A 53 11.51 12.93 2.89
CA PHE A 53 10.82 13.87 3.77
C PHE A 53 10.76 15.25 3.15
N CYS A 54 9.57 15.83 3.11
CA CYS A 54 9.34 17.18 2.63
C CYS A 54 8.46 17.96 3.60
N SER A 55 8.99 19.04 4.17
CA SER A 55 8.18 19.99 4.93
C SER A 55 7.26 20.76 3.96
N LEU A 56 5.97 20.78 4.27
CA LEU A 56 4.94 21.45 3.46
C LEU A 56 4.48 22.77 4.10
N GLY A 57 5.16 23.20 5.16
CA GLY A 57 4.77 24.37 5.94
C GLY A 57 3.71 24.06 6.99
N SER A 58 2.84 25.03 7.29
CA SER A 58 1.82 24.87 8.32
C SER A 58 0.41 25.15 7.79
N TYR A 59 -0.58 24.48 8.38
CA TYR A 59 -2.00 24.74 8.16
C TYR A 59 -2.69 24.96 9.50
N LYS A 60 -3.28 26.15 9.72
CA LYS A 60 -3.90 26.56 10.98
C LYS A 60 -3.05 26.27 12.23
N GLY A 61 -1.75 26.57 12.15
CA GLY A 61 -0.81 26.39 13.26
C GLY A 61 -0.27 24.99 13.44
N LYS A 62 -0.70 23.99 12.63
CA LYS A 62 -0.17 22.63 12.64
C LYS A 62 0.91 22.49 11.57
N ASN A 63 2.09 21.97 11.90
CA ASN A 63 3.16 21.68 10.95
C ASN A 63 2.83 20.44 10.14
N ILE A 64 2.98 20.50 8.82
CA ILE A 64 2.66 19.39 7.94
C ILE A 64 3.92 18.95 7.21
N THR A 65 4.27 17.69 7.34
CA THR A 65 5.38 17.05 6.64
C THR A 65 4.86 15.88 5.83
N LEU A 66 5.31 15.77 4.59
CA LEU A 66 5.05 14.63 3.73
C LEU A 66 6.19 13.61 3.88
N LEU A 67 5.87 12.40 4.30
CA LEU A 67 6.69 11.21 4.09
C LEU A 67 6.32 10.63 2.72
N ASN A 68 7.06 11.03 1.70
CA ASN A 68 6.81 10.62 0.32
C ASN A 68 7.41 9.24 0.04
N LEU A 69 6.55 8.23 -0.06
CA LEU A 69 6.90 6.83 -0.36
C LEU A 69 6.60 6.46 -1.82
N MET A 70 6.34 7.45 -2.67
CA MET A 70 5.93 7.29 -4.07
C MET A 70 7.05 7.62 -5.07
N LYS A 71 8.29 7.70 -4.59
CA LYS A 71 9.45 8.17 -5.38
C LYS A 71 9.96 7.17 -6.43
N ASN A 72 9.44 5.95 -6.49
CA ASN A 72 9.72 5.06 -7.61
C ASN A 72 8.83 5.43 -8.80
N GLU A 73 9.42 5.94 -9.86
CA GLU A 73 8.75 6.42 -11.06
C GLU A 73 7.92 5.35 -11.76
N GLU A 74 8.40 4.09 -11.73
CA GLU A 74 7.72 2.97 -12.37
C GLU A 74 6.44 2.53 -11.65
N THR A 75 6.24 2.90 -10.40
CA THR A 75 5.10 2.41 -9.62
C THR A 75 4.33 3.51 -8.89
N GLN A 76 5.00 4.54 -8.39
CA GLN A 76 4.48 5.68 -7.63
C GLN A 76 3.56 5.25 -6.47
N THR A 77 3.93 4.14 -5.80
CA THR A 77 3.20 3.59 -4.66
C THR A 77 4.14 3.02 -3.60
N THR A 78 3.75 3.14 -2.35
CA THR A 78 4.44 2.55 -1.20
C THR A 78 4.61 1.02 -1.29
N LYS A 79 3.83 0.34 -2.15
CA LYS A 79 3.93 -1.12 -2.35
C LYS A 79 5.26 -1.55 -2.95
N THR A 80 6.03 -0.63 -3.52
CA THR A 80 7.39 -0.87 -4.02
C THR A 80 8.28 -1.49 -2.97
N LEU A 81 8.30 -0.95 -1.74
CA LEU A 81 9.19 -1.41 -0.66
C LEU A 81 9.00 -2.89 -0.36
N ALA A 82 7.77 -3.28 -0.06
CA ALA A 82 7.43 -4.68 0.23
C ALA A 82 7.68 -5.60 -0.97
N SER A 83 7.40 -5.15 -2.19
CA SER A 83 7.57 -5.94 -3.41
C SER A 83 9.04 -6.23 -3.70
N LEU A 84 9.93 -5.27 -3.49
CA LEU A 84 11.38 -5.49 -3.63
C LEU A 84 11.89 -6.50 -2.60
N LEU A 85 11.49 -6.38 -1.34
CA LEU A 85 11.88 -7.34 -0.29
C LEU A 85 11.32 -8.75 -0.57
N MET A 86 10.09 -8.86 -1.07
CA MET A 86 9.51 -10.14 -1.47
C MET A 86 10.31 -10.78 -2.61
N VAL A 87 10.62 -10.04 -3.66
CA VAL A 87 11.39 -10.57 -4.80
C VAL A 87 12.82 -10.93 -4.35
N ALA A 88 13.45 -10.16 -3.45
CA ALA A 88 14.75 -10.53 -2.88
C ALA A 88 14.70 -11.86 -2.13
N ARG A 89 13.64 -12.12 -1.33
CA ARG A 89 13.41 -13.43 -0.68
C ARG A 89 13.27 -14.57 -1.70
N ALA A 90 12.52 -14.33 -2.79
CA ALA A 90 12.39 -15.31 -3.88
C ALA A 90 13.75 -15.60 -4.52
N ILE A 91 14.56 -14.59 -4.80
CA ILE A 91 15.92 -14.74 -5.34
C ILE A 91 16.79 -15.57 -4.39
N ASN A 92 16.76 -15.29 -3.09
CA ASN A 92 17.51 -16.05 -2.11
C ASN A 92 17.12 -17.54 -2.08
N HIS A 93 15.81 -17.83 -2.13
CA HIS A 93 15.31 -19.19 -2.20
C HIS A 93 15.78 -19.91 -3.48
N ILE A 94 15.64 -19.27 -4.63
CA ILE A 94 16.11 -19.81 -5.93
C ILE A 94 17.60 -20.13 -5.88
N ASN A 95 18.41 -19.22 -5.34
CA ASN A 95 19.87 -19.41 -5.26
C ASN A 95 20.26 -20.57 -4.33
N LYS A 96 19.50 -20.78 -3.24
CA LYS A 96 19.77 -21.84 -2.26
C LYS A 96 19.31 -23.23 -2.71
N THR A 97 18.17 -23.30 -3.38
CA THR A 97 17.50 -24.60 -3.64
C THR A 97 17.54 -25.02 -5.11
N GLY A 98 17.71 -24.07 -6.02
CA GLY A 98 17.53 -24.32 -7.47
C GLY A 98 16.07 -24.45 -7.91
N GLU A 99 15.09 -24.39 -6.98
CA GLU A 99 13.68 -24.41 -7.32
C GLU A 99 13.27 -23.10 -8.01
N SER A 100 12.34 -23.17 -8.98
CA SER A 100 11.76 -21.97 -9.58
C SER A 100 10.61 -21.43 -8.74
N ILE A 101 10.32 -20.14 -8.84
CA ILE A 101 9.20 -19.51 -8.15
C ILE A 101 8.25 -18.84 -9.15
N LEU A 102 6.95 -19.13 -9.02
CA LEU A 102 5.86 -18.37 -9.59
C LEU A 102 5.20 -17.55 -8.47
N ILE A 103 5.47 -16.23 -8.43
CA ILE A 103 4.76 -15.35 -7.52
C ILE A 103 3.32 -15.21 -8.02
N PHE A 104 2.36 -15.66 -7.24
CA PHE A 104 0.95 -15.48 -7.53
C PHE A 104 0.38 -14.34 -6.69
N THR A 105 -0.18 -13.32 -7.35
CA THR A 105 -0.65 -12.10 -6.68
C THR A 105 -2.06 -11.72 -7.08
N PRO A 106 -3.09 -12.19 -6.33
CA PRO A 106 -4.39 -11.53 -6.35
C PRO A 106 -4.27 -10.14 -5.73
N SER A 107 -4.74 -9.11 -6.44
CA SER A 107 -4.44 -7.72 -6.06
C SER A 107 -5.53 -6.75 -6.50
N SER A 108 -5.69 -5.67 -5.75
CA SER A 108 -6.52 -4.51 -6.13
C SER A 108 -5.89 -3.60 -7.19
N GLY A 109 -4.62 -3.78 -7.54
CA GLY A 109 -3.89 -2.94 -8.51
C GLY A 109 -2.49 -2.58 -8.03
N ASN A 110 -2.32 -1.72 -7.04
CA ASN A 110 -1.02 -1.19 -6.61
C ASN A 110 0.02 -2.26 -6.22
N LYS A 111 -0.40 -3.35 -5.59
CA LYS A 111 0.49 -4.49 -5.29
C LYS A 111 0.92 -5.21 -6.57
N ALA A 112 -0.01 -5.40 -7.52
CA ALA A 112 0.27 -6.03 -8.81
C ALA A 112 1.32 -5.23 -9.58
N ILE A 113 1.17 -3.91 -9.68
CA ILE A 113 2.12 -3.02 -10.33
C ILE A 113 3.50 -3.16 -9.70
N ALA A 114 3.58 -3.04 -8.38
CA ALA A 114 4.85 -3.05 -7.66
C ALA A 114 5.58 -4.40 -7.73
N LEU A 115 4.86 -5.54 -7.65
CA LEU A 115 5.48 -6.85 -7.80
C LEU A 115 5.92 -7.13 -9.24
N ARG A 116 5.14 -6.71 -10.25
CA ARG A 116 5.54 -6.83 -11.65
C ARG A 116 6.78 -6.01 -11.95
N ASP A 117 6.86 -4.78 -11.44
CA ASP A 117 8.07 -3.94 -11.54
C ASP A 117 9.28 -4.61 -10.87
N ALA A 118 9.12 -5.12 -9.65
CA ALA A 118 10.21 -5.79 -8.94
C ALA A 118 10.71 -7.05 -9.67
N VAL A 119 9.80 -7.88 -10.23
CA VAL A 119 10.18 -9.03 -11.06
C VAL A 119 10.89 -8.60 -12.35
N ASN A 120 10.35 -7.58 -13.04
CA ASN A 120 10.97 -7.01 -14.24
C ASN A 120 12.41 -6.54 -13.97
N ARG A 121 12.61 -5.78 -12.90
CA ARG A 121 13.94 -5.30 -12.47
C ARG A 121 14.90 -6.43 -12.15
N ALA A 122 14.45 -7.47 -11.44
CA ALA A 122 15.29 -8.64 -11.10
C ALA A 122 15.78 -9.36 -12.36
N LEU A 123 14.92 -9.49 -13.37
CA LEU A 123 15.29 -10.07 -14.68
C LEU A 123 16.24 -9.15 -15.45
N GLU A 124 15.98 -7.86 -15.51
CA GLU A 124 16.81 -6.90 -16.25
C GLU A 124 18.21 -6.73 -15.68
N ILE A 125 18.34 -6.75 -14.36
CA ILE A 125 19.64 -6.66 -13.66
C ILE A 125 20.38 -8.01 -13.72
N GLY A 126 19.68 -9.10 -14.05
CA GLY A 126 20.26 -10.45 -14.11
C GLY A 126 20.55 -11.02 -12.72
N LEU A 127 19.67 -10.78 -11.75
CA LEU A 127 19.66 -11.45 -10.46
C LEU A 127 19.10 -12.88 -10.58
N VAL A 128 18.17 -13.08 -11.50
CA VAL A 128 17.55 -14.35 -11.88
C VAL A 128 17.19 -14.32 -13.36
N ASN A 129 16.86 -15.47 -13.94
CA ASN A 129 16.36 -15.55 -15.29
C ASN A 129 14.85 -15.87 -15.35
N TYR A 130 14.24 -15.73 -16.53
CA TYR A 130 12.80 -15.89 -16.75
C TYR A 130 12.27 -17.31 -16.53
N LYS A 131 13.13 -18.33 -16.46
CA LYS A 131 12.74 -19.70 -16.09
C LYS A 131 12.66 -19.87 -14.58
N GLN A 132 13.47 -19.12 -13.84
CA GLN A 132 13.58 -19.22 -12.39
C GLN A 132 12.53 -18.39 -11.63
N LEU A 133 12.23 -17.18 -12.12
CA LEU A 133 11.27 -16.29 -11.45
C LEU A 133 10.22 -15.80 -12.44
N ARG A 134 8.95 -16.00 -12.10
CA ARG A 134 7.79 -15.59 -12.87
C ARG A 134 6.74 -14.95 -11.95
N ILE A 135 5.80 -14.20 -12.54
CA ILE A 135 4.68 -13.62 -11.83
C ILE A 135 3.36 -13.84 -12.58
N LEU A 136 2.37 -14.38 -11.86
CA LEU A 136 0.98 -14.46 -12.29
C LEU A 136 0.17 -13.44 -11.49
N THR A 137 -0.54 -12.58 -12.19
CA THR A 137 -1.29 -11.47 -11.60
C THR A 137 -2.78 -11.69 -11.82
N LEU A 138 -3.60 -11.58 -10.77
CA LEU A 138 -5.06 -11.60 -10.85
C LEU A 138 -5.62 -10.31 -10.28
N ILE A 139 -6.35 -9.54 -11.11
CA ILE A 139 -6.91 -8.23 -10.74
C ILE A 139 -8.39 -8.11 -11.14
N PRO A 140 -9.17 -7.27 -10.46
CA PRO A 140 -10.51 -6.90 -10.93
C PRO A 140 -10.42 -5.99 -12.16
N GLU A 141 -11.39 -6.08 -13.06
CA GLU A 141 -11.43 -5.32 -14.32
C GLU A 141 -11.29 -3.81 -14.11
N LYS A 142 -11.88 -3.27 -13.07
CA LYS A 142 -11.79 -1.84 -12.71
C LYS A 142 -10.36 -1.35 -12.41
N SER A 143 -9.41 -2.26 -12.17
CA SER A 143 -8.00 -1.93 -11.90
C SER A 143 -7.08 -2.10 -13.10
N VAL A 144 -7.59 -2.55 -14.25
CA VAL A 144 -6.79 -2.78 -15.47
C VAL A 144 -6.06 -1.51 -15.92
N HIS A 145 -6.71 -0.37 -15.85
CA HIS A 145 -6.13 0.92 -16.23
C HIS A 145 -4.87 1.29 -15.46
N LYS A 146 -4.65 0.70 -14.28
CA LYS A 146 -3.47 0.92 -13.43
C LYS A 146 -2.26 0.08 -13.84
N ILE A 147 -2.44 -1.02 -14.59
CA ILE A 147 -1.34 -1.90 -15.00
C ILE A 147 -0.51 -1.23 -16.08
N ARG A 148 0.81 -1.23 -15.88
CA ARG A 148 1.79 -0.51 -16.70
C ARG A 148 2.45 -1.42 -17.72
N THR A 149 2.76 -0.84 -18.88
CA THR A 149 3.61 -1.46 -19.90
C THR A 149 5.03 -1.63 -19.35
N SER A 150 5.65 -2.78 -19.63
CA SER A 150 7.03 -3.12 -19.24
C SER A 150 7.56 -4.20 -20.17
N LYS A 151 8.82 -4.64 -20.02
CA LYS A 151 9.33 -5.79 -20.77
C LYS A 151 8.54 -7.07 -20.53
N LEU A 152 7.94 -7.24 -19.31
CA LEU A 152 7.05 -8.38 -19.03
C LEU A 152 5.80 -8.39 -19.91
N THR A 153 5.41 -7.27 -20.50
CA THR A 153 4.20 -7.15 -21.33
C THR A 153 4.50 -7.00 -22.83
N THR A 154 5.65 -6.40 -23.19
CA THR A 154 6.01 -6.13 -24.58
C THR A 154 6.79 -7.27 -25.24
N ASN A 155 7.57 -8.03 -24.48
CA ASN A 155 8.27 -9.20 -24.99
C ASN A 155 7.33 -10.41 -25.03
N LYS A 156 7.12 -11.02 -26.20
CA LYS A 156 6.18 -12.14 -26.41
C LYS A 156 6.41 -13.33 -25.47
N LEU A 157 7.67 -13.72 -25.24
CA LEU A 157 7.99 -14.83 -24.35
C LEU A 157 7.71 -14.46 -22.89
N LEU A 158 8.17 -13.28 -22.44
CA LEU A 158 7.97 -12.84 -21.06
C LEU A 158 6.49 -12.61 -20.76
N ASN A 159 5.72 -12.09 -21.70
CA ASN A 159 4.28 -11.90 -21.54
C ASN A 159 3.55 -13.24 -21.34
N LYS A 160 3.88 -14.24 -22.16
CA LYS A 160 3.32 -15.59 -22.02
C LYS A 160 3.65 -16.22 -20.66
N LEU A 161 4.86 -15.99 -20.13
CA LEU A 161 5.33 -16.58 -18.87
C LEU A 161 4.86 -15.78 -17.62
N ASN A 162 4.38 -14.56 -17.81
CA ASN A 162 3.95 -13.65 -16.73
C ASN A 162 2.54 -13.10 -17.01
N PRO A 163 1.51 -13.97 -17.10
CA PRO A 163 0.18 -13.56 -17.51
C PRO A 163 -0.49 -12.58 -16.56
N ILE A 164 -1.41 -11.78 -17.11
CA ILE A 164 -2.29 -10.88 -16.35
C ILE A 164 -3.71 -11.38 -16.52
N CYS A 165 -4.25 -11.96 -15.45
CA CYS A 165 -5.61 -12.44 -15.36
C CYS A 165 -6.52 -11.31 -14.86
N VAL A 166 -7.69 -11.16 -15.48
CA VAL A 166 -8.67 -10.11 -15.17
C VAL A 166 -10.01 -10.76 -14.84
N TYR A 167 -10.48 -10.52 -13.63
CA TYR A 167 -11.81 -10.93 -13.20
C TYR A 167 -12.85 -9.85 -13.53
N LYS A 168 -13.90 -10.22 -14.26
CA LYS A 168 -14.97 -9.31 -14.73
C LYS A 168 -16.16 -9.16 -13.78
N GLY A 169 -16.24 -9.97 -12.72
CA GLY A 169 -17.37 -9.92 -11.80
C GLY A 169 -17.46 -8.60 -11.03
N SER A 170 -18.65 -8.30 -10.54
CA SER A 170 -18.97 -7.07 -9.81
C SER A 170 -18.25 -6.93 -8.47
N GLU A 171 -17.98 -8.05 -7.80
CA GLU A 171 -17.39 -8.09 -6.47
C GLU A 171 -15.87 -8.26 -6.53
N SER A 172 -15.13 -7.16 -6.37
CA SER A 172 -13.67 -7.18 -6.42
C SER A 172 -13.00 -8.08 -5.37
N GLN A 173 -13.69 -8.40 -4.26
CA GLN A 173 -13.19 -9.33 -3.25
C GLN A 173 -13.10 -10.76 -3.77
N GLN A 174 -13.89 -11.15 -4.77
CA GLN A 174 -13.87 -12.47 -5.37
C GLN A 174 -12.51 -12.83 -5.97
N VAL A 175 -11.71 -11.83 -6.36
CA VAL A 175 -10.30 -12.01 -6.77
C VAL A 175 -9.49 -12.76 -5.70
N LYS A 176 -9.76 -12.54 -4.41
CA LYS A 176 -9.06 -13.23 -3.32
C LYS A 176 -9.52 -14.69 -3.20
N THR A 177 -10.84 -14.93 -3.35
CA THR A 177 -11.41 -16.28 -3.29
C THR A 177 -10.87 -17.16 -4.41
N ILE A 178 -10.99 -16.70 -5.67
CA ILE A 178 -10.41 -17.38 -6.84
C ILE A 178 -8.91 -17.62 -6.65
N GLY A 179 -8.21 -16.65 -6.05
CA GLY A 179 -6.79 -16.80 -5.75
C GLY A 179 -6.49 -17.88 -4.72
N CYS A 180 -7.29 -17.99 -3.66
CA CYS A 180 -7.17 -19.07 -2.66
C CYS A 180 -7.44 -20.44 -3.29
N ASP A 181 -8.49 -20.55 -4.10
CA ASP A 181 -8.89 -21.78 -4.77
C ASP A 181 -7.81 -22.24 -5.74
N PHE A 182 -7.28 -21.35 -6.58
CA PHE A 182 -6.16 -21.66 -7.47
C PHE A 182 -4.94 -22.19 -6.70
N TYR A 183 -4.55 -21.53 -5.62
CA TYR A 183 -3.40 -21.98 -4.83
C TYR A 183 -3.65 -23.35 -4.20
N ALA A 184 -4.81 -23.55 -3.60
CA ALA A 184 -5.18 -24.81 -2.93
C ALA A 184 -5.25 -25.99 -3.92
N ASN A 185 -5.86 -25.77 -5.08
CA ASN A 185 -6.10 -26.83 -6.06
C ASN A 185 -4.87 -27.19 -6.88
N TYR A 186 -4.01 -26.23 -7.24
CA TYR A 186 -3.00 -26.44 -8.28
C TYR A 186 -1.54 -26.27 -7.84
N SER A 187 -1.26 -25.69 -6.66
CA SER A 187 0.14 -25.40 -6.26
C SER A 187 1.03 -26.64 -6.18
N LYS A 188 0.47 -27.76 -5.71
CA LYS A 188 1.18 -29.04 -5.60
C LYS A 188 1.44 -29.66 -6.99
N GLU A 189 0.43 -29.71 -7.86
CA GLU A 189 0.56 -30.23 -9.23
C GLU A 189 1.61 -29.45 -10.03
N ILE A 190 1.58 -28.11 -9.97
CA ILE A 190 2.57 -27.25 -10.64
C ILE A 190 3.99 -27.59 -10.18
N PHE A 191 4.17 -27.79 -8.86
CA PHE A 191 5.48 -28.15 -8.32
C PHE A 191 5.95 -29.52 -8.82
N GLU A 192 5.11 -30.54 -8.75
CA GLU A 192 5.44 -31.90 -9.20
C GLU A 192 5.78 -31.95 -10.69
N ARG A 193 5.09 -31.16 -11.53
CA ARG A 193 5.28 -31.12 -12.98
C ARG A 193 6.52 -30.33 -13.41
N SER A 194 6.87 -29.26 -12.74
CA SER A 194 7.84 -28.25 -13.25
C SER A 194 8.90 -27.81 -12.25
N ASN A 195 8.95 -28.37 -11.04
CA ASN A 195 9.80 -27.90 -9.94
C ASN A 195 9.65 -26.41 -9.66
N THR A 196 8.42 -25.88 -9.84
CA THR A 196 8.09 -24.47 -9.63
C THR A 196 7.19 -24.31 -8.40
N ARG A 197 7.67 -23.61 -7.39
CA ARG A 197 6.87 -23.26 -6.21
C ARG A 197 5.91 -22.11 -6.55
N VAL A 198 4.62 -22.32 -6.35
CA VAL A 198 3.65 -21.22 -6.37
C VAL A 198 3.70 -20.51 -5.03
N TRP A 199 4.06 -19.23 -5.04
CA TRP A 199 4.06 -18.40 -3.84
C TRP A 199 2.86 -17.46 -3.82
N TYR A 200 1.89 -17.76 -2.97
CA TYR A 200 0.73 -16.90 -2.73
C TYR A 200 1.10 -15.71 -1.84
N SER A 201 1.13 -14.52 -2.41
CA SER A 201 1.85 -13.36 -1.90
C SER A 201 1.07 -12.50 -0.87
N LEU A 202 0.08 -13.04 -0.14
CA LEU A 202 -0.78 -12.26 0.78
C LEU A 202 -0.33 -12.19 2.25
N ASP A 203 0.83 -12.76 2.60
CA ASP A 203 1.32 -12.72 3.99
C ASP A 203 1.60 -11.27 4.43
N ILE A 204 1.00 -10.90 5.58
CA ILE A 204 1.13 -9.58 6.22
C ILE A 204 2.60 -9.25 6.56
N ASN A 205 3.39 -10.26 6.94
CA ASN A 205 4.77 -10.08 7.36
C ASN A 205 5.65 -9.50 6.24
N ASN A 206 5.27 -9.68 4.97
CA ASN A 206 5.95 -9.02 3.84
C ASN A 206 5.88 -7.50 3.93
N TYR A 207 4.80 -6.96 4.49
CA TYR A 207 4.60 -5.52 4.62
C TYR A 207 5.18 -5.00 5.93
N LYS A 208 5.10 -5.80 7.00
CA LYS A 208 5.54 -5.41 8.35
C LYS A 208 7.00 -4.94 8.37
N VAL A 209 7.92 -5.69 7.74
CA VAL A 209 9.33 -5.29 7.64
C VAL A 209 9.52 -4.06 6.76
N ALA A 210 8.93 -4.06 5.56
CA ALA A 210 9.07 -2.95 4.63
C ALA A 210 8.57 -1.63 5.24
N ASP A 211 7.42 -1.68 5.92
CA ASP A 211 6.81 -0.51 6.50
C ASP A 211 7.44 -0.10 7.84
N ALA A 212 8.20 -1.00 8.52
CA ALA A 212 9.02 -0.66 9.68
C ALA A 212 10.14 0.34 9.33
N LEU A 213 10.66 0.28 8.11
CA LEU A 213 11.71 1.21 7.65
C LEU A 213 11.26 2.67 7.67
N ARG A 214 9.95 2.92 7.60
CA ARG A 214 9.39 4.28 7.77
C ARG A 214 9.70 4.86 9.15
N ALA A 215 9.69 4.04 10.20
CA ALA A 215 9.99 4.48 11.55
C ALA A 215 11.48 4.80 11.73
N TYR A 216 12.38 3.96 11.19
CA TYR A 216 13.82 4.25 11.18
C TYR A 216 14.12 5.56 10.44
N PHE A 217 13.49 5.78 9.29
CA PHE A 217 13.63 7.01 8.52
C PHE A 217 13.09 8.23 9.29
N CYS A 218 11.91 8.11 9.92
CA CYS A 218 11.38 9.17 10.78
C CYS A 218 12.31 9.47 11.95
N TYR A 219 12.79 8.45 12.67
CA TYR A 219 13.66 8.61 13.81
C TYR A 219 14.96 9.32 13.47
N GLN A 220 15.56 9.00 12.32
CA GLN A 220 16.80 9.60 11.85
C GLN A 220 16.63 11.08 11.47
N TYR A 221 15.51 11.45 10.86
CA TYR A 221 15.28 12.78 10.30
C TYR A 221 14.47 13.73 11.20
N PHE A 222 13.76 13.20 12.19
CA PHE A 222 13.13 13.98 13.26
C PHE A 222 13.89 13.77 14.57
N PRO A 223 15.09 14.38 14.75
CA PRO A 223 15.95 14.10 15.88
C PRO A 223 15.36 14.56 17.21
N SER A 224 15.92 14.04 18.27
CA SER A 224 15.58 14.06 19.70
C SER A 224 15.13 15.38 20.34
N ASN A 225 15.40 16.53 19.75
CA ASN A 225 14.93 17.84 20.27
C ASN A 225 13.41 18.00 20.16
N GLN A 226 12.72 17.08 19.51
CA GLN A 226 11.26 17.00 19.39
C GLN A 226 10.65 15.85 20.21
N GLN A 227 11.42 15.17 21.06
CA GLN A 227 10.98 14.01 21.87
C GLN A 227 9.82 14.35 22.82
N GLU A 228 9.65 15.62 23.19
CA GLU A 228 8.50 16.06 23.98
C GLU A 228 7.24 16.28 23.15
N LYS A 229 7.36 16.45 21.83
CA LYS A 229 6.24 16.69 20.92
C LYS A 229 5.70 15.38 20.36
N ARG A 230 4.38 15.24 20.46
CA ARG A 230 3.67 14.10 19.85
C ARG A 230 3.52 14.34 18.34
N GLN A 231 3.97 13.38 17.54
CA GLN A 231 3.74 13.39 16.08
C GLN A 231 2.49 12.57 15.74
N LEU A 232 1.65 13.08 14.84
CA LEU A 232 0.52 12.36 14.30
C LEU A 232 0.89 11.77 12.94
N HIS A 233 0.86 10.44 12.80
CA HIS A 233 1.06 9.74 11.54
C HIS A 233 -0.28 9.53 10.84
N ALA A 234 -0.54 10.30 9.78
CA ALA A 234 -1.77 10.27 9.02
C ALA A 234 -1.59 9.43 7.74
N HIS A 235 -2.51 8.50 7.48
CA HIS A 235 -2.43 7.60 6.34
C HIS A 235 -3.80 7.25 5.78
N SER A 236 -3.97 7.31 4.46
CA SER A 236 -5.13 6.72 3.80
C SER A 236 -5.00 5.20 3.81
N VAL A 237 -5.99 4.51 4.40
CA VAL A 237 -5.86 3.09 4.73
C VAL A 237 -7.00 2.24 4.16
N SER A 238 -6.63 1.07 3.60
CA SER A 238 -7.56 -0.03 3.36
C SER A 238 -7.52 -1.04 4.53
N SER A 239 -6.31 -1.47 4.92
CA SER A 239 -6.05 -2.42 6.02
C SER A 239 -4.96 -1.95 6.99
N ALA A 240 -4.53 -0.71 6.93
CA ALA A 240 -3.57 -0.04 7.81
C ALA A 240 -2.20 -0.72 8.01
N TYR A 241 -1.78 -1.65 7.14
CA TYR A 241 -0.48 -2.34 7.27
C TYR A 241 0.70 -1.37 7.39
N GLY A 242 0.64 -0.23 6.66
CA GLY A 242 1.68 0.79 6.73
C GLY A 242 1.87 1.41 8.12
N LEU A 243 0.79 1.62 8.86
CA LEU A 243 0.86 2.14 10.22
C LEU A 243 1.26 1.07 11.23
N LEU A 244 0.78 -0.17 11.06
CA LEU A 244 1.21 -1.30 11.89
C LEU A 244 2.71 -1.59 11.72
N GLY A 245 3.20 -1.54 10.49
CA GLY A 245 4.64 -1.68 10.22
C GLY A 245 5.45 -0.54 10.81
N TYR A 246 4.97 0.70 10.68
CA TYR A 246 5.59 1.86 11.34
C TYR A 246 5.68 1.65 12.86
N ASP A 247 4.59 1.25 13.52
CA ASP A 247 4.59 1.01 14.98
C ASP A 247 5.53 -0.15 15.37
N PHE A 248 5.59 -1.19 14.55
CA PHE A 248 6.54 -2.28 14.75
C PHE A 248 7.99 -1.79 14.71
N GLY A 249 8.36 -0.98 13.71
CA GLY A 249 9.70 -0.37 13.62
C GLY A 249 9.96 0.60 14.78
N LYS A 250 8.97 1.42 15.14
CA LYS A 250 9.05 2.32 16.30
C LYS A 250 9.39 1.58 17.58
N LYS A 251 8.68 0.48 17.89
CA LYS A 251 8.93 -0.35 19.08
C LYS A 251 10.34 -0.96 19.07
N LYS A 252 10.90 -1.30 17.90
CA LYS A 252 12.29 -1.77 17.80
C LYS A 252 13.28 -0.68 18.18
N ILE A 253 13.09 0.53 17.63
CA ILE A 253 13.94 1.67 17.97
C ILE A 253 13.85 2.00 19.46
N GLU A 254 12.64 2.02 20.04
CA GLU A 254 12.44 2.24 21.48
C GLU A 254 13.18 1.23 22.36
N ASN A 255 13.15 -0.06 21.99
CA ASN A 255 13.86 -1.12 22.70
C ASN A 255 15.39 -1.01 22.55
N GLU A 256 15.88 -0.61 21.39
CA GLU A 256 17.31 -0.46 21.12
C GLU A 256 17.91 0.79 21.79
N THR A 257 17.13 1.87 21.86
CA THR A 257 17.62 3.18 22.32
C THR A 257 17.20 3.52 23.75
N ASN A 258 16.26 2.77 24.34
CA ASN A 258 15.56 3.12 25.59
C ASN A 258 14.90 4.50 25.56
N GLN A 259 14.49 4.98 24.39
CA GLN A 259 13.85 6.26 24.19
C GLN A 259 12.40 6.05 23.74
N LEU A 260 11.45 6.70 24.41
CA LEU A 260 10.04 6.63 24.03
C LEU A 260 9.74 7.58 22.85
N ILE A 261 9.21 7.04 21.75
CA ILE A 261 8.78 7.81 20.59
C ILE A 261 7.26 8.06 20.70
N ARG A 262 6.86 9.30 20.94
CA ARG A 262 5.45 9.66 21.08
C ARG A 262 4.80 9.86 19.71
N SER A 263 4.10 8.84 19.23
CA SER A 263 3.39 8.85 17.94
C SER A 263 1.91 8.61 18.15
N GLY A 264 1.05 9.44 17.54
CA GLY A 264 -0.37 9.15 17.38
C GLY A 264 -0.68 8.72 15.96
N TYR A 265 -1.89 8.21 15.68
CA TYR A 265 -2.27 7.68 14.38
C TYR A 265 -3.60 8.24 13.91
N LEU A 266 -3.68 8.65 12.64
CA LEU A 266 -4.93 9.07 11.99
C LEU A 266 -5.25 8.13 10.82
N LEU A 267 -6.34 7.37 10.97
CA LEU A 267 -6.87 6.53 9.91
C LEU A 267 -7.76 7.37 8.98
N ILE A 268 -7.48 7.35 7.68
CA ILE A 268 -8.28 8.05 6.68
C ILE A 268 -8.85 7.02 5.71
N GLN A 269 -10.19 6.96 5.61
CA GLN A 269 -10.91 6.04 4.74
C GLN A 269 -11.92 6.80 3.86
N HIS A 270 -12.48 6.13 2.85
CA HIS A 270 -13.62 6.64 2.08
C HIS A 270 -14.91 5.91 2.45
N LEU A 271 -16.05 6.40 1.96
CA LEU A 271 -17.39 5.95 2.37
C LEU A 271 -17.63 4.46 2.15
N ASP A 272 -17.22 3.91 1.00
CA ASP A 272 -17.43 2.49 0.69
C ASP A 272 -16.74 1.55 1.70
N THR A 273 -15.51 1.83 2.08
CA THR A 273 -14.72 1.00 3.02
C THR A 273 -14.32 1.76 4.29
N CYS A 274 -15.30 2.36 4.97
CA CYS A 274 -15.11 3.08 6.23
C CYS A 274 -15.06 2.17 7.48
N ASP A 275 -14.87 0.88 7.28
CA ASP A 275 -15.00 -0.16 8.31
C ASP A 275 -14.07 0.02 9.51
N MET A 276 -12.79 0.42 9.28
CA MET A 276 -11.84 0.66 10.39
C MET A 276 -12.25 1.85 11.23
N VAL A 277 -12.71 2.93 10.59
CA VAL A 277 -13.19 4.12 11.30
C VAL A 277 -14.45 3.80 12.08
N LEU A 278 -15.41 3.04 11.50
CA LEU A 278 -16.59 2.57 12.22
C LEU A 278 -16.20 1.72 13.43
N ASN A 279 -15.27 0.79 13.26
CA ASN A 279 -14.82 -0.09 14.34
C ASN A 279 -14.07 0.70 15.43
N LEU A 280 -13.26 1.69 15.06
CA LEU A 280 -12.57 2.56 16.01
C LEU A 280 -13.56 3.38 16.86
N LEU A 281 -14.57 3.99 16.22
CA LEU A 281 -15.49 4.91 16.91
C LEU A 281 -16.58 4.18 17.69
N TYR A 282 -17.02 3.00 17.24
CA TYR A 282 -18.21 2.35 17.77
C TYR A 282 -18.00 0.87 18.17
N GLY A 283 -16.78 0.33 18.06
CA GLY A 283 -16.48 -1.07 18.35
C GLY A 283 -17.15 -2.06 17.38
N SER A 284 -17.67 -1.60 16.25
CA SER A 284 -18.47 -2.41 15.33
C SER A 284 -18.23 -2.02 13.87
N PHE A 285 -18.27 -3.00 12.98
CA PHE A 285 -18.21 -2.79 11.52
C PHE A 285 -19.59 -2.53 10.89
N SER A 286 -20.63 -2.39 11.69
CA SER A 286 -22.00 -2.24 11.18
C SER A 286 -22.21 -0.89 10.51
N ARG A 287 -22.48 -0.88 9.20
CA ARG A 287 -22.81 0.34 8.44
C ARG A 287 -24.08 1.05 8.94
N LYS A 288 -24.92 0.37 9.75
CA LYS A 288 -26.09 0.99 10.41
C LYS A 288 -25.69 2.09 11.39
N LEU A 289 -24.41 2.11 11.85
CA LEU A 289 -23.84 3.12 12.74
C LEU A 289 -23.31 4.34 12.01
N MET A 290 -23.28 4.33 10.67
CA MET A 290 -22.97 5.53 9.91
C MET A 290 -23.99 6.63 10.19
N PRO A 291 -23.58 7.92 10.15
CA PRO A 291 -24.51 9.03 10.30
C PRO A 291 -25.59 8.98 9.20
N LYS A 292 -26.79 9.40 9.56
CA LYS A 292 -27.90 9.51 8.59
C LYS A 292 -27.69 10.75 7.74
N TYR A 293 -27.56 10.55 6.45
CA TYR A 293 -27.46 11.63 5.47
C TYR A 293 -28.84 12.08 5.00
N THR A 294 -29.02 13.38 4.86
CA THR A 294 -30.23 14.00 4.31
C THR A 294 -29.88 14.71 3.01
N LEU A 295 -30.66 14.45 1.95
CA LEU A 295 -30.51 15.14 0.67
C LEU A 295 -30.96 16.60 0.78
N ASP A 296 -30.04 17.52 0.57
CA ASP A 296 -30.34 18.94 0.36
C ASP A 296 -30.71 19.16 -1.11
N LYS A 297 -31.99 19.33 -1.36
CA LYS A 297 -32.53 19.49 -2.72
C LYS A 297 -32.03 20.74 -3.44
N SER A 298 -31.56 21.76 -2.71
CA SER A 298 -31.05 23.00 -3.31
C SER A 298 -29.65 22.83 -3.91
N THR A 299 -28.84 21.96 -3.30
CA THR A 299 -27.45 21.70 -3.71
C THR A 299 -27.26 20.34 -4.42
N GLY A 300 -28.21 19.42 -4.27
CA GLY A 300 -28.08 18.03 -4.72
C GLY A 300 -27.10 17.20 -3.89
N LEU A 301 -26.69 17.69 -2.72
CA LEU A 301 -25.73 17.03 -1.85
C LEU A 301 -26.41 16.31 -0.69
N PHE A 302 -25.88 15.17 -0.32
CA PHE A 302 -26.21 14.51 0.94
C PHE A 302 -25.39 15.15 2.06
N LYS A 303 -26.04 15.56 3.16
CA LYS A 303 -25.45 16.28 4.29
C LYS A 303 -25.71 15.57 5.60
N GLN A 304 -24.76 15.69 6.53
CA GLN A 304 -24.84 15.24 7.92
C GLN A 304 -23.91 16.07 8.83
N LEU A 305 -23.87 15.85 10.15
CA LEU A 305 -23.16 16.71 11.12
C LEU A 305 -22.07 16.01 11.93
N ASN A 306 -21.86 14.70 11.79
CA ASN A 306 -20.79 13.98 12.51
C ASN A 306 -19.43 14.32 11.93
N ASN A 307 -18.52 14.84 12.73
CA ASN A 307 -17.21 15.34 12.29
C ASN A 307 -16.30 14.26 11.71
N HIS A 308 -16.46 12.98 12.08
CA HIS A 308 -15.64 11.86 11.61
C HIS A 308 -16.07 11.34 10.25
N PHE A 309 -17.20 11.77 9.72
CA PHE A 309 -17.70 11.37 8.40
C PHE A 309 -17.81 12.60 7.49
N PRO A 310 -17.85 12.42 6.16
CA PRO A 310 -18.02 13.52 5.24
C PRO A 310 -19.25 14.34 5.60
N LEU A 311 -19.07 15.65 5.78
CA LEU A 311 -20.20 16.55 6.02
C LEU A 311 -21.09 16.69 4.79
N GLU A 312 -20.48 16.53 3.59
CA GLU A 312 -21.14 16.64 2.29
C GLU A 312 -20.61 15.54 1.34
N THR A 313 -21.51 14.92 0.58
CA THR A 313 -21.17 13.98 -0.51
C THR A 313 -22.23 13.98 -1.61
N TRP A 314 -21.87 13.58 -2.83
CA TRP A 314 -22.82 13.30 -3.91
C TRP A 314 -23.50 11.95 -3.79
N ASP A 315 -22.79 10.96 -3.21
CA ASP A 315 -23.29 9.60 -3.04
C ASP A 315 -22.77 9.00 -1.73
N VAL A 316 -23.69 8.55 -0.88
CA VAL A 316 -23.36 7.93 0.42
C VAL A 316 -22.73 6.55 0.30
N ASN A 317 -22.74 5.95 -0.89
CA ASN A 317 -22.16 4.65 -1.22
C ASN A 317 -20.95 4.74 -2.15
N GLU A 318 -20.41 5.95 -2.39
CA GLU A 318 -19.31 6.14 -3.32
C GLU A 318 -18.04 5.34 -2.94
N SER A 319 -17.39 4.78 -3.95
CA SER A 319 -16.04 4.21 -3.85
C SER A 319 -15.05 5.15 -4.54
N LEU A 320 -14.28 5.90 -3.75
CA LEU A 320 -13.39 6.93 -4.26
C LEU A 320 -12.11 6.34 -4.87
N GLU A 321 -11.54 5.32 -4.23
CA GLU A 321 -10.31 4.66 -4.67
C GLU A 321 -10.52 3.15 -4.79
N SER A 322 -10.51 2.65 -6.02
CA SER A 322 -10.83 1.25 -6.33
C SER A 322 -9.87 0.23 -5.72
N THR A 323 -8.68 0.65 -5.31
CA THR A 323 -7.71 -0.22 -4.64
C THR A 323 -8.02 -0.44 -3.16
N PHE A 324 -8.91 0.35 -2.58
CA PHE A 324 -9.34 0.27 -1.18
C PHE A 324 -10.70 -0.43 -1.10
N TYR A 325 -10.70 -1.76 -1.21
CA TYR A 325 -11.92 -2.56 -1.21
C TYR A 325 -12.02 -3.55 -0.03
N THR A 326 -11.15 -3.44 0.97
CA THR A 326 -11.16 -4.39 2.09
C THR A 326 -12.20 -3.98 3.11
N HIS A 327 -13.25 -4.79 3.24
CA HIS A 327 -14.22 -4.70 4.32
C HIS A 327 -13.77 -5.50 5.55
N LYS A 328 -14.12 -5.02 6.74
CA LYS A 328 -13.83 -5.65 8.05
C LYS A 328 -12.39 -6.14 8.19
N PRO A 329 -11.38 -5.26 8.00
CA PRO A 329 -9.98 -5.68 8.10
C PRO A 329 -9.68 -6.26 9.49
N SER A 330 -9.03 -7.43 9.54
CA SER A 330 -8.61 -8.07 10.80
C SER A 330 -7.65 -7.20 11.63
N THR A 331 -6.93 -6.30 10.98
CA THR A 331 -6.00 -5.33 11.58
C THR A 331 -6.69 -4.21 12.36
N SER A 332 -8.02 -4.07 12.26
CA SER A 332 -8.75 -2.98 12.93
C SER A 332 -8.57 -3.01 14.44
N PHE A 333 -8.62 -4.19 15.06
CA PHE A 333 -8.48 -4.31 16.51
C PHE A 333 -7.10 -3.92 17.02
N GLU A 334 -6.05 -4.24 16.28
CA GLU A 334 -4.69 -3.85 16.62
C GLU A 334 -4.52 -2.33 16.46
N MET A 335 -5.03 -1.74 15.38
CA MET A 335 -5.01 -0.29 15.19
C MET A 335 -5.80 0.46 16.25
N ASN A 336 -6.96 -0.05 16.69
CA ASN A 336 -7.73 0.56 17.77
C ASN A 336 -6.90 0.62 19.07
N ARG A 337 -6.24 -0.49 19.44
CA ARG A 337 -5.35 -0.53 20.62
C ARG A 337 -4.19 0.48 20.50
N LEU A 338 -3.61 0.62 19.32
CA LEU A 338 -2.53 1.58 19.09
C LEU A 338 -3.01 3.01 19.22
N ILE A 339 -4.18 3.34 18.68
CA ILE A 339 -4.77 4.68 18.77
C ILE A 339 -5.20 4.96 20.22
N GLU A 340 -5.80 4.03 20.92
CA GLU A 340 -6.15 4.14 22.33
C GLU A 340 -4.92 4.42 23.22
N ALA A 341 -3.82 3.70 22.97
CA ALA A 341 -2.58 3.82 23.75
C ALA A 341 -1.78 5.09 23.42
N ASN A 342 -1.78 5.53 22.16
CA ASN A 342 -0.86 6.58 21.68
C ASN A 342 -1.59 7.88 21.29
N GLY A 343 -2.91 7.88 21.19
CA GLY A 343 -3.72 9.00 20.71
C GLY A 343 -3.90 8.98 19.19
N GLY A 344 -4.74 9.86 18.73
CA GLY A 344 -5.17 9.99 17.34
C GLY A 344 -6.63 9.65 17.15
N SER A 345 -7.04 9.36 15.92
CA SER A 345 -8.44 9.11 15.58
C SER A 345 -8.60 8.45 14.20
N GLY A 346 -9.85 8.46 13.69
CA GLY A 346 -10.19 8.09 12.34
C GLY A 346 -11.14 9.08 11.70
N ILE A 347 -11.04 9.25 10.39
CA ILE A 347 -11.92 10.09 9.59
C ILE A 347 -12.23 9.45 8.25
N VAL A 348 -13.46 9.65 7.79
CA VAL A 348 -13.91 9.26 6.45
C VAL A 348 -13.98 10.51 5.56
N VAL A 349 -13.56 10.40 4.32
CA VAL A 349 -13.63 11.47 3.32
C VAL A 349 -14.51 11.08 2.14
N SER A 350 -15.08 12.08 1.45
CA SER A 350 -15.85 11.92 0.21
C SER A 350 -15.11 12.50 -0.99
N MET A 351 -15.50 12.08 -2.19
CA MET A 351 -15.02 12.67 -3.45
C MET A 351 -15.34 14.18 -3.50
N TYR A 352 -16.53 14.56 -3.06
CA TYR A 352 -16.91 15.98 -2.98
C TYR A 352 -15.93 16.78 -2.11
N GLU A 353 -15.60 16.29 -0.91
CA GLU A 353 -14.65 16.96 -0.01
C GLU A 353 -13.22 16.97 -0.58
N CYS A 354 -12.80 15.90 -1.27
CA CYS A 354 -11.52 15.84 -1.96
C CYS A 354 -11.42 16.93 -3.04
N ILE A 355 -12.45 17.07 -3.86
CA ILE A 355 -12.50 18.10 -4.92
C ILE A 355 -12.57 19.51 -4.30
N LYS A 356 -13.35 19.71 -3.25
CA LYS A 356 -13.45 20.99 -2.53
C LYS A 356 -12.10 21.44 -1.98
N ASN A 357 -11.26 20.50 -1.53
CA ASN A 357 -9.93 20.78 -0.99
C ASN A 357 -8.82 20.75 -2.04
N ILE A 358 -9.08 20.36 -3.30
CA ILE A 358 -8.05 20.11 -4.31
C ILE A 358 -7.13 21.31 -4.55
N GLY A 359 -7.67 22.53 -4.51
CA GLY A 359 -6.89 23.76 -4.66
C GLY A 359 -5.89 23.95 -3.53
N LYS A 360 -6.31 23.74 -2.28
CA LYS A 360 -5.43 23.81 -1.10
C LYS A 360 -4.36 22.73 -1.15
N ILE A 361 -4.76 21.49 -1.49
CA ILE A 361 -3.84 20.35 -1.57
C ILE A 361 -2.78 20.58 -2.65
N ARG A 362 -3.17 21.15 -3.79
CA ARG A 362 -2.26 21.53 -4.87
C ARG A 362 -1.19 22.51 -4.40
N GLU A 363 -1.59 23.56 -3.66
CA GLU A 363 -0.66 24.54 -3.09
C GLU A 363 0.26 23.89 -2.03
N MET A 364 -0.29 23.07 -1.13
CA MET A 364 0.48 22.38 -0.09
C MET A 364 1.53 21.43 -0.65
N LEU A 365 1.27 20.79 -1.80
CA LEU A 365 2.18 19.81 -2.41
C LEU A 365 3.26 20.42 -3.31
N LYS A 366 3.21 21.72 -3.61
CA LYS A 366 4.23 22.42 -4.41
C LYS A 366 5.66 22.21 -3.88
N PRO A 367 5.95 22.35 -2.57
CA PRO A 367 7.30 22.14 -2.04
C PRO A 367 7.85 20.73 -2.28
N ALA A 368 6.97 19.74 -2.38
CA ALA A 368 7.33 18.35 -2.70
C ALA A 368 7.47 18.07 -4.20
N GLY A 369 7.24 19.07 -5.05
CA GLY A 369 7.29 18.92 -6.51
C GLY A 369 6.18 18.06 -7.09
N ILE A 370 5.12 17.75 -6.32
CA ILE A 370 4.01 16.93 -6.76
C ILE A 370 2.97 17.84 -7.44
N GLN A 371 2.71 17.57 -8.71
CA GLN A 371 1.77 18.32 -9.53
C GLN A 371 0.45 17.56 -9.65
N ILE A 372 -0.62 18.13 -9.08
CA ILE A 372 -1.97 17.62 -9.29
C ILE A 372 -2.52 18.22 -10.59
N PRO A 373 -3.01 17.41 -11.55
CA PRO A 373 -3.49 17.91 -12.83
C PRO A 373 -4.68 18.86 -12.66
N ILE A 374 -4.85 19.76 -13.63
CA ILE A 374 -6.01 20.68 -13.66
C ILE A 374 -7.29 19.87 -13.85
N ASP A 375 -7.27 18.94 -14.81
CA ASP A 375 -8.38 18.00 -15.01
C ASP A 375 -8.20 16.82 -14.04
N ILE A 376 -9.04 16.78 -13.02
CA ILE A 376 -9.01 15.74 -12.00
C ILE A 376 -9.36 14.33 -12.53
N ARG A 377 -9.99 14.24 -13.72
CA ARG A 377 -10.27 12.96 -14.40
C ARG A 377 -9.01 12.25 -14.86
N ASP A 378 -7.88 12.94 -14.89
CA ASP A 378 -6.57 12.35 -15.20
C ASP A 378 -5.91 11.68 -13.99
N ILE A 379 -6.47 11.83 -12.80
CA ILE A 379 -5.96 11.17 -11.58
C ILE A 379 -6.41 9.71 -11.58
N ASN A 380 -5.44 8.81 -11.57
CA ASN A 380 -5.65 7.36 -11.54
C ASN A 380 -5.45 6.74 -10.14
N GLU A 381 -4.85 7.48 -9.20
CA GLU A 381 -4.66 7.04 -7.81
C GLU A 381 -4.92 8.21 -6.85
N TRP A 382 -5.90 8.05 -5.98
CA TRP A 382 -6.43 9.11 -5.11
C TRP A 382 -5.91 9.07 -3.67
N SER A 383 -5.11 8.08 -3.30
CA SER A 383 -4.69 7.85 -1.90
C SER A 383 -4.03 9.07 -1.26
N LEU A 384 -3.19 9.81 -2.00
CA LEU A 384 -2.55 11.03 -1.49
C LEU A 384 -3.56 12.15 -1.23
N ILE A 385 -4.49 12.37 -2.16
CA ILE A 385 -5.52 13.41 -2.05
C ILE A 385 -6.46 13.09 -0.90
N MET A 386 -6.85 11.81 -0.74
CA MET A 386 -7.61 11.34 0.42
C MET A 386 -6.88 11.65 1.73
N ALA A 387 -5.58 11.34 1.81
CA ALA A 387 -4.77 11.58 3.01
C ALA A 387 -4.77 13.06 3.40
N PHE A 388 -4.51 13.95 2.44
CA PHE A 388 -4.52 15.40 2.70
C PHE A 388 -5.91 15.94 3.02
N THR A 389 -6.95 15.46 2.34
CA THR A 389 -8.34 15.83 2.66
C THR A 389 -8.70 15.44 4.08
N GLY A 390 -8.34 14.22 4.50
CA GLY A 390 -8.56 13.74 5.86
C GLY A 390 -7.82 14.58 6.89
N VAL A 391 -6.58 14.97 6.65
CA VAL A 391 -5.80 15.84 7.54
C VAL A 391 -6.42 17.23 7.63
N ILE A 392 -6.72 17.87 6.50
CA ILE A 392 -7.36 19.21 6.45
C ILE A 392 -8.69 19.18 7.21
N ASN A 393 -9.55 18.20 6.92
CA ASN A 393 -10.84 18.06 7.57
C ASN A 393 -10.72 17.77 9.08
N SER A 394 -9.72 16.96 9.49
CA SER A 394 -9.47 16.66 10.91
C SER A 394 -9.02 17.89 11.69
N ILE A 395 -8.19 18.75 11.08
CA ILE A 395 -7.79 20.04 11.67
C ILE A 395 -9.00 20.98 11.74
N ASP A 396 -9.74 21.14 10.64
CA ASP A 396 -10.87 22.07 10.54
C ASP A 396 -12.02 21.71 11.50
N ARG A 397 -12.17 20.39 11.82
CA ARG A 397 -13.23 19.87 12.68
C ARG A 397 -12.78 19.61 14.13
N GLY A 398 -11.52 19.93 14.47
CA GLY A 398 -10.99 19.78 15.82
C GLY A 398 -10.78 18.34 16.29
N ILE A 399 -10.61 17.37 15.37
CA ILE A 399 -10.46 15.94 15.69
C ILE A 399 -9.07 15.61 16.25
N ILE A 400 -8.05 16.41 15.88
CA ILE A 400 -6.64 16.15 16.18
C ILE A 400 -5.96 17.37 16.83
N ASN A 401 -6.68 18.05 17.72
CA ASN A 401 -6.21 19.30 18.36
C ASN A 401 -4.94 19.10 19.20
N GLU A 402 -4.75 17.92 19.78
CA GLU A 402 -3.63 17.57 20.65
C GLU A 402 -2.29 17.36 19.92
N PHE A 403 -2.28 17.41 18.59
CA PHE A 403 -1.06 17.24 17.79
C PHE A 403 -0.69 18.52 17.06
N ASP A 404 0.58 18.94 17.16
CA ASP A 404 1.12 20.11 16.44
C ASP A 404 1.89 19.71 15.18
N ASP A 405 2.50 18.52 15.19
CA ASP A 405 3.30 18.00 14.08
C ASP A 405 2.59 16.80 13.43
N ILE A 406 2.29 16.91 12.14
CA ILE A 406 1.55 15.91 11.36
C ILE A 406 2.44 15.40 10.24
N VAL A 407 2.67 14.09 10.23
CA VAL A 407 3.39 13.36 9.17
C VAL A 407 2.39 12.65 8.29
N VAL A 408 2.20 13.15 7.06
CA VAL A 408 1.32 12.52 6.07
C VAL A 408 2.10 11.47 5.30
N HIS A 409 1.68 10.20 5.37
CA HIS A 409 2.28 9.13 4.60
C HIS A 409 1.74 9.14 3.17
N GLY A 410 2.56 9.60 2.22
CA GLY A 410 2.25 9.58 0.80
C GLY A 410 2.36 8.16 0.26
N SER A 411 1.22 7.48 0.10
CA SER A 411 1.16 6.04 -0.21
C SER A 411 0.91 5.71 -1.67
N GLY A 412 0.33 6.63 -2.43
CA GLY A 412 0.05 6.45 -3.85
C GLY A 412 -0.51 7.72 -4.48
N PHE A 413 0.06 8.10 -5.60
CA PHE A 413 -0.46 9.15 -6.48
C PHE A 413 0.18 9.01 -7.86
N TYR A 414 -0.63 8.92 -8.88
CA TYR A 414 -0.22 8.96 -10.28
C TYR A 414 -1.39 9.33 -11.19
N THR A 415 -1.07 9.79 -12.37
CA THR A 415 -1.99 10.26 -13.38
C THR A 415 -1.93 9.39 -14.64
N LYS A 416 -2.83 9.62 -15.57
CA LYS A 416 -2.83 8.95 -16.88
C LYS A 416 -1.56 9.21 -17.71
N THR A 417 -0.89 10.35 -17.46
CA THR A 417 0.30 10.76 -18.21
C THR A 417 1.61 10.23 -17.62
N ASP A 418 1.59 9.68 -16.40
CA ASP A 418 2.78 9.20 -15.72
C ASP A 418 3.28 7.85 -16.22
N TYR A 419 2.47 7.12 -16.96
CA TYR A 419 2.80 5.78 -17.48
C TYR A 419 1.96 5.40 -18.69
N GLU A 420 2.42 4.42 -19.42
CA GLU A 420 1.67 3.77 -20.49
C GLU A 420 0.90 2.56 -19.93
N SER A 421 -0.42 2.58 -20.06
CA SER A 421 -1.27 1.46 -19.64
C SER A 421 -1.07 0.24 -20.57
N VAL A 422 -1.15 -0.95 -19.99
CA VAL A 422 -1.02 -2.20 -20.73
C VAL A 422 -2.08 -2.33 -21.84
N ASN A 423 -1.67 -2.91 -22.98
CA ASN A 423 -2.60 -3.21 -24.06
C ASN A 423 -3.60 -4.30 -23.63
N LYS A 424 -4.90 -4.03 -23.80
CA LYS A 424 -5.97 -4.97 -23.43
C LYS A 424 -5.91 -6.31 -24.14
N ASN A 425 -5.28 -6.38 -25.31
CA ASN A 425 -5.16 -7.61 -26.11
C ASN A 425 -4.28 -8.69 -25.48
N ILE A 426 -3.47 -8.34 -24.46
CA ILE A 426 -2.63 -9.30 -23.74
C ILE A 426 -3.23 -9.77 -22.42
N LEU A 427 -4.43 -9.30 -22.09
CA LEU A 427 -5.12 -9.65 -20.85
C LEU A 427 -5.90 -10.97 -21.03
N HIS A 428 -5.87 -11.80 -19.99
CA HIS A 428 -6.62 -13.04 -19.92
C HIS A 428 -7.81 -12.86 -18.98
N TYR A 429 -9.01 -12.89 -19.54
CA TYR A 429 -10.23 -12.78 -18.71
C TYR A 429 -10.57 -14.14 -18.13
N VAL A 430 -10.80 -14.17 -16.82
CA VAL A 430 -11.03 -15.39 -16.04
C VAL A 430 -12.26 -15.23 -15.15
N GLU A 431 -12.97 -16.35 -14.95
CA GLU A 431 -14.13 -16.44 -14.07
C GLU A 431 -13.85 -17.34 -12.87
N SER A 432 -12.90 -18.28 -13.02
CA SER A 432 -12.56 -19.28 -12.02
C SER A 432 -11.04 -19.59 -11.99
N ASP A 433 -10.63 -20.47 -11.09
CA ASP A 433 -9.27 -20.96 -10.97
C ASP A 433 -8.87 -21.94 -12.10
N GLU A 434 -9.84 -22.64 -12.71
CA GLU A 434 -9.62 -23.49 -13.88
C GLU A 434 -9.16 -22.69 -15.10
N ASP A 435 -9.66 -21.47 -15.27
CA ASP A 435 -9.18 -20.59 -16.34
C ASP A 435 -7.71 -20.22 -16.14
N ILE A 436 -7.30 -20.01 -14.88
CA ILE A 436 -5.95 -19.57 -14.52
C ILE A 436 -4.92 -20.69 -14.80
N ILE A 437 -5.24 -21.96 -14.44
CA ILE A 437 -4.27 -23.06 -14.62
C ILE A 437 -3.93 -23.29 -16.08
N SER A 438 -4.84 -22.98 -17.00
CA SER A 438 -4.57 -23.11 -18.44
C SER A 438 -3.46 -22.20 -18.97
N LEU A 439 -3.07 -21.17 -18.19
CA LEU A 439 -2.06 -20.16 -18.52
C LEU A 439 -0.68 -20.46 -17.88
N VAL A 440 -0.57 -21.43 -17.00
CA VAL A 440 0.64 -21.79 -16.24
C VAL A 440 1.28 -23.06 -16.81
#